data_15ce1180160d3b386ac716398587d751
#
_entry.id   15ce1180160d3b386ac716398587d751
#
_cell.length_a   1.000
_cell.length_b   1.000
_cell.length_c   1.000
_cell.angle_alpha   90.00
_cell.angle_beta   90.00
_cell.angle_gamma   90.00
#
_symmetry.space_group_name_H-M   'P 1'
#
loop_
_entity.id
_entity.type
_entity.pdbx_description
1 polymer ?
#
loop_
_entity_poly.entity_id
_entity_poly.type
_entity_poly.pdbx_seq_one_letter_code
_entity_poly.pdbx_strand_id
1 'polypeptide(L)'
;MELSGKRVLTIVSDDFDDLELWYPILRLREAGAHVDIAAELSGTTYRGKYGLSVVSDLKFSDVDITRYDGLVIPGGWAPDYLRRLDPVLDFVKYMDSNKKVIGQICHAGWVLSSAGILNGKTVTSTPGIKHDLMYAGAHWVDEPAVRDGHVVSGRRPPDLPIYLPLLIEALKD
;
A
#
# COMPACT_ATOMS: atom_id res chain seq x y z
N MET A 1 1.15 -13.34 -18.81
CA MET A 1 1.05 -13.05 -17.35
C MET A 1 0.04 -11.92 -17.18
N GLU A 2 -0.77 -11.98 -16.14
CA GLU A 2 -1.93 -11.08 -15.95
C GLU A 2 -1.58 -9.60 -15.89
N LEU A 3 -0.39 -9.26 -15.34
CA LEU A 3 0.10 -7.89 -15.14
C LEU A 3 1.35 -7.57 -15.98
N SER A 4 1.51 -8.23 -17.13
CA SER A 4 2.63 -7.95 -18.02
C SER A 4 2.65 -6.48 -18.44
N GLY A 5 3.79 -5.81 -18.24
CA GLY A 5 3.98 -4.38 -18.53
C GLY A 5 3.53 -3.41 -17.44
N LYS A 6 2.83 -3.87 -16.41
CA LYS A 6 2.44 -3.02 -15.27
C LYS A 6 3.62 -2.80 -14.33
N ARG A 7 3.72 -1.59 -13.77
CA ARG A 7 4.71 -1.20 -12.77
C ARG A 7 4.03 -0.85 -11.46
N VAL A 8 4.50 -1.44 -10.38
CA VAL A 8 3.97 -1.21 -9.03
C VAL A 8 5.08 -0.71 -8.12
N LEU A 9 4.80 0.36 -7.39
CA LEU A 9 5.66 0.84 -6.32
C LEU A 9 5.16 0.26 -5.00
N THR A 10 6.05 -0.32 -4.20
CA THR A 10 5.79 -0.54 -2.78
C THR A 10 6.70 0.35 -1.95
N ILE A 11 6.20 0.85 -0.85
CA ILE A 11 6.96 1.74 0.06
C ILE A 11 7.19 1.04 1.39
N VAL A 12 8.35 1.26 1.99
CA VAL A 12 8.74 0.57 3.21
C VAL A 12 9.47 1.51 4.19
N SER A 13 9.33 1.22 5.46
CA SER A 13 10.14 1.69 6.58
C SER A 13 10.30 0.52 7.56
N ASP A 14 11.14 0.64 8.57
CA ASP A 14 11.28 -0.39 9.60
C ASP A 14 9.93 -0.71 10.29
N ASP A 15 9.84 -1.88 10.88
CA ASP A 15 8.65 -2.42 11.56
C ASP A 15 7.43 -2.62 10.65
N PHE A 16 7.66 -2.83 9.32
CA PHE A 16 6.59 -3.29 8.43
C PHE A 16 6.10 -4.68 8.85
N ASP A 17 4.86 -5.02 8.52
CA ASP A 17 4.41 -6.40 8.68
C ASP A 17 5.00 -7.27 7.56
N ASP A 18 5.71 -8.32 7.95
CA ASP A 18 6.50 -9.16 7.04
C ASP A 18 5.67 -9.77 5.92
N LEU A 19 4.49 -10.30 6.24
CA LEU A 19 3.61 -10.90 5.24
C LEU A 19 2.93 -9.84 4.36
N GLU A 20 2.56 -8.70 4.93
CA GLU A 20 1.89 -7.63 4.21
C GLU A 20 2.82 -6.89 3.22
N LEU A 21 4.13 -7.04 3.39
CA LEU A 21 5.12 -6.60 2.41
C LEU A 21 5.44 -7.71 1.41
N TRP A 22 5.90 -8.87 1.89
CA TRP A 22 6.48 -9.88 1.02
C TRP A 22 5.45 -10.63 0.18
N TYR A 23 4.29 -10.97 0.73
CA TYR A 23 3.27 -11.68 -0.06
C TYR A 23 2.78 -10.85 -1.25
N PRO A 24 2.42 -9.55 -1.11
CA PRO A 24 2.10 -8.71 -2.26
C PRO A 24 3.23 -8.62 -3.29
N ILE A 25 4.47 -8.39 -2.87
CA ILE A 25 5.61 -8.30 -3.79
C ILE A 25 5.74 -9.57 -4.62
N LEU A 26 5.76 -10.74 -3.97
CA LEU A 26 5.95 -12.02 -4.64
C LEU A 26 4.77 -12.34 -5.56
N ARG A 27 3.54 -12.12 -5.11
CA ARG A 27 2.33 -12.40 -5.88
C ARG A 27 2.18 -11.48 -7.09
N LEU A 28 2.54 -10.20 -6.97
CA LEU A 28 2.52 -9.25 -8.09
C LEU A 28 3.61 -9.58 -9.11
N ARG A 29 4.81 -9.94 -8.66
CA ARG A 29 5.89 -10.40 -9.55
C ARG A 29 5.52 -11.69 -10.26
N GLU A 30 4.91 -12.65 -9.57
CA GLU A 30 4.37 -13.87 -10.18
C GLU A 30 3.32 -13.57 -11.25
N ALA A 31 2.46 -12.57 -11.03
CA ALA A 31 1.49 -12.10 -12.02
C ALA A 31 2.13 -11.35 -13.22
N GLY A 32 3.43 -11.03 -13.15
CA GLY A 32 4.19 -10.41 -14.23
C GLY A 32 4.39 -8.90 -14.10
N ALA A 33 4.02 -8.30 -12.98
CA ALA A 33 4.32 -6.89 -12.72
C ALA A 33 5.80 -6.67 -12.37
N HIS A 34 6.33 -5.51 -12.76
CA HIS A 34 7.58 -5.01 -12.21
C HIS A 34 7.28 -4.32 -10.88
N VAL A 35 7.94 -4.74 -9.80
CA VAL A 35 7.73 -4.17 -8.46
C VAL A 35 9.03 -3.58 -7.95
N ASP A 36 9.04 -2.26 -7.81
CA ASP A 36 10.11 -1.49 -7.17
C ASP A 36 9.78 -1.25 -5.69
N ILE A 37 10.80 -1.26 -4.85
CA ILE A 37 10.70 -1.03 -3.41
C ILE A 37 11.37 0.28 -3.08
N ALA A 38 10.61 1.27 -2.61
CA ALA A 38 11.13 2.57 -2.25
C ALA A 38 11.08 2.82 -0.73
N ALA A 39 12.07 3.53 -0.26
CA ALA A 39 12.22 3.92 1.14
C ALA A 39 12.88 5.30 1.26
N GLU A 40 13.15 5.76 2.48
CA GLU A 40 13.86 7.02 2.71
C GLU A 40 15.29 7.00 2.15
N LEU A 41 15.96 5.84 2.22
CA LEU A 41 17.29 5.63 1.65
C LEU A 41 17.26 4.43 0.68
N SER A 42 17.98 4.51 -0.42
CA SER A 42 18.16 3.39 -1.35
C SER A 42 19.30 2.48 -0.92
N GLY A 43 19.25 1.19 -1.33
CA GLY A 43 20.27 0.20 -1.00
C GLY A 43 20.37 -0.11 0.50
N THR A 44 19.37 0.27 1.27
CA THR A 44 19.35 0.13 2.73
C THR A 44 18.46 -1.05 3.12
N THR A 45 18.88 -1.80 4.12
CA THR A 45 18.11 -2.91 4.69
C THR A 45 17.13 -2.40 5.72
N TYR A 46 15.85 -2.62 5.49
CA TYR A 46 14.76 -2.39 6.45
C TYR A 46 14.29 -3.72 7.04
N ARG A 47 13.86 -3.70 8.29
CA ARG A 47 13.45 -4.90 9.03
C ARG A 47 11.97 -4.88 9.35
N GLY A 48 11.31 -6.00 9.06
CA GLY A 48 9.95 -6.25 9.48
C GLY A 48 9.87 -6.58 10.98
N LYS A 49 8.70 -6.38 11.54
CA LYS A 49 8.46 -6.59 12.98
C LYS A 49 8.61 -8.06 13.43
N TYR A 50 8.58 -9.01 12.49
CA TYR A 50 8.77 -10.43 12.77
C TYR A 50 10.12 -10.96 12.26
N GLY A 51 10.98 -10.11 11.73
CA GLY A 51 12.38 -10.40 11.48
C GLY A 51 12.78 -10.61 10.02
N LEU A 52 11.86 -10.66 9.07
CA LEU A 52 12.24 -10.63 7.66
C LEU A 52 12.79 -9.24 7.30
N SER A 53 13.71 -9.20 6.37
CA SER A 53 14.30 -7.97 5.90
C SER A 53 14.03 -7.76 4.41
N VAL A 54 14.15 -6.52 3.98
CA VAL A 54 14.07 -6.11 2.58
C VAL A 54 15.11 -5.02 2.31
N VAL A 55 15.69 -5.04 1.13
CA VAL A 55 16.58 -3.97 0.66
C VAL A 55 15.78 -3.06 -0.27
N SER A 56 15.81 -1.76 -0.02
CA SER A 56 15.16 -0.77 -0.88
C SER A 56 15.90 -0.59 -2.20
N ASP A 57 15.17 -0.52 -3.30
CA ASP A 57 15.71 -0.26 -4.63
C ASP A 57 15.94 1.24 -4.85
N LEU A 58 15.02 2.06 -4.38
CA LEU A 58 14.97 3.51 -4.62
C LEU A 58 14.82 4.28 -3.31
N LYS A 59 15.34 5.49 -3.27
CA LYS A 59 14.95 6.47 -2.25
C LYS A 59 13.72 7.28 -2.73
N PHE A 60 12.88 7.74 -1.79
CA PHE A 60 11.65 8.47 -2.13
C PHE A 60 11.89 9.66 -3.04
N SER A 61 12.99 10.41 -2.87
CA SER A 61 13.29 11.57 -3.71
C SER A 61 13.62 11.24 -5.17
N ASP A 62 13.94 9.99 -5.49
CA ASP A 62 14.27 9.54 -6.84
C ASP A 62 13.09 8.85 -7.54
N VAL A 63 11.96 8.70 -6.84
CA VAL A 63 10.76 8.08 -7.40
C VAL A 63 10.04 9.05 -8.33
N ASP A 64 9.94 8.69 -9.60
CA ASP A 64 8.98 9.31 -10.53
C ASP A 64 7.67 8.52 -10.46
N ILE A 65 6.75 8.99 -9.61
CA ILE A 65 5.47 8.32 -9.37
C ILE A 65 4.60 8.22 -10.64
N THR A 66 4.83 9.06 -11.64
CA THR A 66 4.05 9.07 -12.88
C THR A 66 4.22 7.77 -13.68
N ARG A 67 5.33 7.05 -13.47
CA ARG A 67 5.70 5.81 -14.15
C ARG A 67 5.01 4.56 -13.59
N TYR A 68 4.26 4.67 -12.49
CA TYR A 68 3.65 3.53 -11.82
C TYR A 68 2.14 3.46 -12.11
N ASP A 69 1.65 2.23 -12.22
CA ASP A 69 0.24 1.88 -12.37
C ASP A 69 -0.43 1.64 -11.02
N GLY A 70 0.37 1.26 -10.01
CA GLY A 70 -0.09 0.99 -8.66
C GLY A 70 0.91 1.38 -7.58
N LEU A 71 0.39 1.75 -6.42
CA LEU A 71 1.11 1.97 -5.17
C LEU A 71 0.58 1.00 -4.12
N VAL A 72 1.46 0.20 -3.50
CA VAL A 72 1.09 -0.76 -2.46
C VAL A 72 1.77 -0.40 -1.15
N ILE A 73 0.99 -0.32 -0.08
CA ILE A 73 1.44 0.12 1.24
C ILE A 73 1.20 -1.00 2.24
N PRO A 74 2.25 -1.62 2.78
CA PRO A 74 2.14 -2.61 3.85
C PRO A 74 1.77 -1.95 5.18
N GLY A 75 1.23 -2.73 6.09
CA GLY A 75 0.96 -2.32 7.45
C GLY A 75 2.14 -2.60 8.41
N GLY A 76 1.84 -3.12 9.58
CA GLY A 76 2.76 -3.13 10.69
C GLY A 76 2.77 -1.77 11.38
N TRP A 77 3.92 -1.32 11.89
CA TRP A 77 4.09 0.00 12.48
C TRP A 77 4.72 1.02 11.50
N ALA A 78 5.27 0.55 10.37
CA ALA A 78 5.83 1.40 9.34
C ALA A 78 4.89 2.54 8.88
N PRO A 79 3.57 2.34 8.75
CA PRO A 79 2.65 3.41 8.37
C PRO A 79 2.64 4.61 9.31
N ASP A 80 2.90 4.42 10.61
CA ASP A 80 3.01 5.55 11.54
C ASP A 80 4.18 6.48 11.20
N TYR A 81 5.28 5.92 10.75
CA TYR A 81 6.42 6.69 10.26
C TYR A 81 6.17 7.27 8.86
N LEU A 82 5.74 6.42 7.91
CA LEU A 82 5.53 6.79 6.51
C LEU A 82 4.52 7.95 6.35
N ARG A 83 3.47 7.99 7.17
CA ARG A 83 2.44 9.03 7.12
C ARG A 83 2.96 10.45 7.44
N ARG A 84 4.17 10.58 7.98
CA ARG A 84 4.80 11.86 8.34
C ARG A 84 5.67 12.42 7.23
N LEU A 85 5.90 11.66 6.15
CA LEU A 85 6.82 12.00 5.08
C LEU A 85 6.06 12.62 3.90
N ASP A 86 6.31 13.88 3.61
CA ASP A 86 5.67 14.60 2.50
C ASP A 86 5.76 13.86 1.16
N PRO A 87 6.93 13.30 0.73
CA PRO A 87 7.00 12.56 -0.53
C PRO A 87 6.03 11.37 -0.59
N VAL A 88 5.83 10.66 0.53
CA VAL A 88 4.89 9.53 0.61
C VAL A 88 3.45 10.01 0.45
N LEU A 89 3.08 11.10 1.13
CA LEU A 89 1.74 11.69 1.01
C LEU A 89 1.48 12.20 -0.42
N ASP A 90 2.49 12.76 -1.06
CA ASP A 90 2.40 13.25 -2.45
C ASP A 90 2.22 12.09 -3.44
N PHE A 91 2.88 10.93 -3.22
CA PHE A 91 2.64 9.72 -4.02
C PHE A 91 1.17 9.30 -3.93
N VAL A 92 0.62 9.22 -2.72
CA VAL A 92 -0.78 8.83 -2.49
C VAL A 92 -1.75 9.81 -3.17
N LYS A 93 -1.54 11.12 -2.99
CA LYS A 93 -2.37 12.16 -3.63
C LYS A 93 -2.30 12.08 -5.15
N TYR A 94 -1.10 11.86 -5.72
CA TYR A 94 -0.94 11.72 -7.17
C TYR A 94 -1.72 10.51 -7.69
N MET A 95 -1.57 9.34 -7.06
CA MET A 95 -2.25 8.12 -7.45
C MET A 95 -3.77 8.29 -7.37
N ASP A 96 -4.28 8.89 -6.29
CA ASP A 96 -5.72 9.14 -6.13
C ASP A 96 -6.27 10.10 -7.19
N SER A 97 -5.57 11.22 -7.43
CA SER A 97 -6.01 12.23 -8.40
C SER A 97 -6.02 11.70 -9.83
N ASN A 98 -5.12 10.77 -10.16
CA ASN A 98 -5.02 10.16 -11.49
C ASN A 98 -5.76 8.81 -11.59
N LYS A 99 -6.54 8.42 -10.57
CA LYS A 99 -7.29 7.16 -10.51
C LYS A 99 -6.42 5.91 -10.71
N LYS A 100 -5.14 6.00 -10.38
CA LYS A 100 -4.22 4.87 -10.37
C LYS A 100 -4.41 4.05 -9.11
N VAL A 101 -4.14 2.76 -9.19
CA VAL A 101 -4.44 1.82 -8.11
C VAL A 101 -3.66 2.11 -6.84
N ILE A 102 -4.34 2.18 -5.72
CA ILE A 102 -3.75 2.25 -4.38
C ILE A 102 -4.19 1.00 -3.61
N GLY A 103 -3.23 0.15 -3.26
CA GLY A 103 -3.43 -0.98 -2.36
C GLY A 103 -2.93 -0.64 -0.97
N GLN A 104 -3.76 -0.79 0.04
CA GLN A 104 -3.38 -0.62 1.44
C GLN A 104 -3.89 -1.78 2.30
N ILE A 105 -3.19 -2.14 3.34
CA ILE A 105 -3.62 -3.19 4.27
C ILE A 105 -3.30 -2.81 5.71
N CYS A 106 -4.17 -3.26 6.64
CA CYS A 106 -3.97 -3.16 8.08
C CYS A 106 -3.83 -1.71 8.56
N HIS A 107 -2.68 -1.33 9.14
CA HIS A 107 -2.40 0.05 9.59
C HIS A 107 -2.06 1.01 8.44
N ALA A 108 -1.88 0.54 7.22
CA ALA A 108 -1.55 1.39 6.07
C ALA A 108 -2.62 2.45 5.77
N GLY A 109 -3.86 2.24 6.22
CA GLY A 109 -4.92 3.24 6.14
C GLY A 109 -4.57 4.59 6.78
N TRP A 110 -3.66 4.63 7.74
CA TRP A 110 -3.14 5.88 8.32
C TRP A 110 -2.45 6.77 7.28
N VAL A 111 -1.74 6.18 6.31
CA VAL A 111 -1.08 6.95 5.26
C VAL A 111 -2.11 7.62 4.36
N LEU A 112 -3.17 6.90 3.97
CA LEU A 112 -4.27 7.43 3.17
C LEU A 112 -5.05 8.53 3.93
N SER A 113 -5.26 8.33 5.24
CA SER A 113 -5.88 9.32 6.13
C SER A 113 -5.07 10.63 6.13
N SER A 114 -3.75 10.54 6.32
CA SER A 114 -2.87 11.71 6.34
C SER A 114 -2.74 12.38 4.97
N ALA A 115 -2.86 11.63 3.88
CA ALA A 115 -2.91 12.18 2.53
C ALA A 115 -4.25 12.88 2.21
N GLY A 116 -5.29 12.70 3.05
CA GLY A 116 -6.58 13.37 2.91
C GLY A 116 -7.46 12.81 1.78
N ILE A 117 -7.27 11.55 1.38
CA ILE A 117 -7.99 10.97 0.23
C ILE A 117 -9.18 10.07 0.61
N LEU A 118 -9.47 9.92 1.90
CA LEU A 118 -10.47 8.94 2.37
C LEU A 118 -11.92 9.42 2.34
N ASN A 119 -12.14 10.71 2.17
CA ASN A 119 -13.50 11.25 2.23
C ASN A 119 -14.44 10.59 1.22
N GLY A 120 -15.52 9.98 1.73
CA GLY A 120 -16.54 9.29 0.93
C GLY A 120 -16.13 7.92 0.39
N LYS A 121 -14.92 7.42 0.68
CA LYS A 121 -14.48 6.10 0.24
C LYS A 121 -14.90 5.00 1.23
N THR A 122 -15.31 3.87 0.69
CA THR A 122 -15.54 2.65 1.48
C THR A 122 -14.24 1.87 1.60
N VAL A 123 -13.79 1.63 2.83
CA VAL A 123 -12.52 0.95 3.11
C VAL A 123 -12.60 0.00 4.29
N THR A 124 -11.68 -0.94 4.34
CA THR A 124 -11.39 -1.72 5.54
C THR A 124 -9.97 -1.46 6.03
N SER A 125 -9.68 -1.86 7.25
CA SER A 125 -8.37 -1.81 7.88
C SER A 125 -8.34 -2.72 9.09
N THR A 126 -7.18 -2.83 9.77
CA THR A 126 -7.22 -3.36 11.13
C THR A 126 -8.20 -2.55 11.98
N PRO A 127 -9.04 -3.22 12.81
CA PRO A 127 -10.04 -2.52 13.64
C PRO A 127 -9.46 -1.47 14.57
N GLY A 128 -8.17 -1.60 14.93
CA GLY A 128 -7.52 -0.65 15.84
C GLY A 128 -7.48 0.79 15.34
N ILE A 129 -7.53 1.00 14.02
CA ILE A 129 -7.53 2.35 13.41
C ILE A 129 -8.86 2.73 12.76
N LYS A 130 -9.92 1.95 13.02
CA LYS A 130 -11.25 2.19 12.48
C LYS A 130 -11.71 3.65 12.60
N HIS A 131 -11.61 4.18 13.81
CA HIS A 131 -12.11 5.53 14.09
C HIS A 131 -11.25 6.61 13.40
N ASP A 132 -9.95 6.40 13.26
CA ASP A 132 -9.08 7.33 12.54
C ASP A 132 -9.52 7.48 11.08
N LEU A 133 -9.85 6.36 10.43
CA LEU A 133 -10.34 6.38 9.05
C LEU A 133 -11.74 6.99 8.93
N MET A 134 -12.62 6.72 9.89
CA MET A 134 -13.94 7.33 9.93
C MET A 134 -13.87 8.86 10.14
N TYR A 135 -12.97 9.32 11.02
CA TYR A 135 -12.76 10.76 11.22
C TYR A 135 -12.13 11.43 9.99
N ALA A 136 -11.38 10.67 9.16
CA ALA A 136 -10.91 11.13 7.86
C ALA A 136 -11.98 11.09 6.76
N GLY A 137 -13.23 10.76 7.10
CA GLY A 137 -14.37 10.77 6.20
C GLY A 137 -14.64 9.45 5.47
N ALA A 138 -13.96 8.36 5.84
CA ALA A 138 -14.20 7.05 5.23
C ALA A 138 -15.47 6.39 5.76
N HIS A 139 -16.12 5.61 4.90
CA HIS A 139 -17.09 4.60 5.29
C HIS A 139 -16.34 3.28 5.58
N TRP A 140 -16.07 3.05 6.87
CA TRP A 140 -15.33 1.85 7.29
C TRP A 140 -16.24 0.64 7.41
N VAL A 141 -15.81 -0.50 6.86
CA VAL A 141 -16.52 -1.78 6.96
C VAL A 141 -15.59 -2.87 7.48
N ASP A 142 -16.12 -3.81 8.25
CA ASP A 142 -15.35 -4.95 8.78
C ASP A 142 -15.41 -6.14 7.81
N GLU A 143 -14.73 -5.96 6.67
CA GLU A 143 -14.63 -6.98 5.62
C GLU A 143 -13.16 -7.39 5.44
N PRO A 144 -12.88 -8.63 4.98
CA PRO A 144 -11.51 -9.08 4.72
C PRO A 144 -10.76 -8.19 3.73
N ALA A 145 -11.44 -7.75 2.67
CA ALA A 145 -10.94 -6.82 1.68
C ALA A 145 -12.08 -6.07 1.00
N VAL A 146 -11.81 -4.84 0.57
CA VAL A 146 -12.77 -3.96 -0.11
C VAL A 146 -12.08 -3.28 -1.28
N ARG A 147 -12.76 -3.21 -2.43
CA ARG A 147 -12.38 -2.35 -3.54
C ARG A 147 -13.42 -1.24 -3.72
N ASP A 148 -12.97 0.01 -3.65
CA ASP A 148 -13.76 1.18 -3.99
C ASP A 148 -13.04 1.96 -5.09
N GLY A 149 -13.48 1.75 -6.32
CA GLY A 149 -12.84 2.29 -7.51
C GLY A 149 -11.39 1.81 -7.66
N HIS A 150 -10.46 2.75 -7.57
CA HIS A 150 -9.02 2.52 -7.67
C HIS A 150 -8.34 2.25 -6.31
N VAL A 151 -9.07 2.34 -5.20
CA VAL A 151 -8.55 2.01 -3.85
C VAL A 151 -8.97 0.60 -3.46
N VAL A 152 -7.98 -0.22 -3.15
CA VAL A 152 -8.16 -1.58 -2.64
C VAL A 152 -7.61 -1.65 -1.23
N SER A 153 -8.43 -2.06 -0.28
CA SER A 153 -8.07 -2.15 1.13
C SER A 153 -8.16 -3.58 1.65
N GLY A 154 -7.22 -3.99 2.49
CA GLY A 154 -7.19 -5.26 3.20
C GLY A 154 -7.21 -5.05 4.71
N ARG A 155 -7.79 -5.99 5.44
CA ARG A 155 -7.97 -5.84 6.89
C ARG A 155 -6.71 -6.24 7.67
N ARG A 156 -6.20 -7.45 7.48
CA ARG A 156 -5.08 -8.01 8.26
C ARG A 156 -4.37 -9.13 7.49
N PRO A 157 -3.20 -9.65 7.94
CA PRO A 157 -2.45 -10.68 7.24
C PRO A 157 -3.25 -11.93 6.85
N PRO A 158 -4.17 -12.49 7.67
CA PRO A 158 -4.98 -13.64 7.27
C PRO A 158 -5.88 -13.38 6.06
N ASP A 159 -6.17 -12.10 5.76
CA ASP A 159 -7.04 -11.69 4.66
C ASP A 159 -6.28 -11.45 3.34
N LEU A 160 -4.95 -11.57 3.32
CA LEU A 160 -4.12 -11.41 2.13
C LEU A 160 -4.57 -12.26 0.93
N PRO A 161 -5.02 -13.51 1.11
CA PRO A 161 -5.52 -14.33 -0.01
C PRO A 161 -6.81 -13.79 -0.66
N ILE A 162 -7.54 -12.90 0.02
CA ILE A 162 -8.74 -12.23 -0.52
C ILE A 162 -8.34 -10.86 -1.09
N TYR A 163 -7.45 -10.15 -0.41
CA TYR A 163 -6.99 -8.82 -0.80
C TYR A 163 -6.22 -8.80 -2.12
N LEU A 164 -5.27 -9.73 -2.32
CA LEU A 164 -4.41 -9.72 -3.50
C LEU A 164 -5.14 -9.98 -4.83
N PRO A 165 -6.11 -10.92 -4.92
CA PRO A 165 -6.92 -11.05 -6.12
C PRO A 165 -7.65 -9.76 -6.51
N LEU A 166 -8.24 -9.03 -5.54
CA LEU A 166 -8.89 -7.74 -5.80
C LEU A 166 -7.90 -6.69 -6.29
N LEU A 167 -6.69 -6.65 -5.71
CA LEU A 167 -5.63 -5.74 -6.11
C LEU A 167 -5.15 -6.03 -7.54
N ILE A 168 -4.95 -7.30 -7.87
CA ILE A 168 -4.55 -7.72 -9.23
C ILE A 168 -5.64 -7.35 -10.24
N GLU A 169 -6.90 -7.59 -9.91
CA GLU A 169 -8.03 -7.21 -10.77
C GLU A 169 -8.06 -5.71 -11.03
N ALA A 170 -7.88 -4.90 -9.98
CA ALA A 170 -7.82 -3.45 -10.11
C ALA A 170 -6.66 -2.97 -11.00
N LEU A 171 -5.52 -3.66 -10.95
CA LEU A 171 -4.34 -3.34 -11.78
C LEU A 171 -4.51 -3.73 -13.26
N LYS A 172 -5.44 -4.62 -13.59
CA LYS A 172 -5.74 -5.00 -15.00
C LYS A 172 -6.54 -3.91 -15.70
N ASP A 173 -7.46 -3.26 -14.97
CA ASP A 173 -8.32 -2.20 -15.48
C ASP A 173 -7.48 -0.95 -15.86
#